data_8e1d133e67fac28b0afaa973ffb60ab8
#
_entry.id   8e1d133e67fac28b0afaa973ffb60ab8
#
_cell.length_a   1.000
_cell.length_b   1.000
_cell.length_c   1.000
_cell.angle_alpha   90.00
_cell.angle_beta   90.00
_cell.angle_gamma   90.00
#
_symmetry.space_group_name_H-M   'P 1'
#
loop_
_entity.id
_entity.type
_entity.pdbx_description
1 polymer ?
#
loop_
_entity_poly.entity_id
_entity_poly.type
_entity_poly.pdbx_seq_one_letter_code
_entity_poly.pdbx_strand_id
1 'polypeptide(L)'
;MRSVRQIALVSCTVLVLTSVLWQQSIPESSQLDASLAAVLHKNHFTGRVQYSLQRRLGRSLNLELANLGRLLWFDTITGLNNDNTCGGCHSPTNGFGDTQSIAIGIENNGVVGPDRRGPRNMRRTPTVANSAFFPNLMWNSRFASLSGNPFDNSSGLRFPQPEGLTLSYLPHLLVAQAFIPPTERTEVAGFEFSGDNDAIRAEVLRRLNSISAYRTLFGQVFPEVHTGTSINFDMFGRAIAEFEFSLIFADAPLDRFARGDRNAMTAPQKRGALLFFGRAGCVSCHSVAGQSNEMFSDFKDHVAGTPQIAPRTTNNNFDGPQANEDFGLEEITGNPADRYKFRSSPLRNLSLQPAFFHNGSFSRLEDALRYHLNPREHAKHYSPAQQDLDSDLLGPTGPIEPVLQRLDPRLKQGTPLTPGEFDDLLAFLRQSLLDSRALPENLRSLVPPSVPSGRPVLQFQFTKKKRRTR
;
A
#
# COMPACT_ATOMS: atom_id res chain seq x y z
N MET A 1 94.29 57.12 -26.74
CA MET A 1 93.26 57.82 -26.07
C MET A 1 92.09 56.83 -25.88
N ARG A 2 91.74 56.49 -24.65
CA ARG A 2 91.03 55.29 -24.25
C ARG A 2 89.52 55.54 -24.31
N SER A 3 88.75 54.67 -25.02
CA SER A 3 87.30 54.66 -25.08
C SER A 3 86.76 53.75 -23.98
N VAL A 4 85.88 54.25 -23.16
CA VAL A 4 85.16 53.48 -22.10
C VAL A 4 83.87 52.92 -22.71
N ARG A 5 83.71 51.59 -22.74
CA ARG A 5 82.49 50.92 -23.11
C ARG A 5 81.61 50.77 -21.82
N GLN A 6 80.42 51.32 -21.86
CA GLN A 6 79.41 51.06 -20.87
C GLN A 6 78.68 49.75 -21.20
N ILE A 7 78.62 48.83 -20.22
CA ILE A 7 77.83 47.60 -20.29
C ILE A 7 76.51 47.88 -19.58
N ALA A 8 75.41 47.79 -20.34
CA ALA A 8 74.06 47.83 -19.77
C ALA A 8 73.66 46.44 -19.31
N LEU A 9 73.41 46.30 -18.00
CA LEU A 9 72.73 45.10 -17.44
C LEU A 9 71.25 45.18 -17.68
N VAL A 10 70.72 44.22 -18.43
CA VAL A 10 69.28 43.99 -18.57
C VAL A 10 68.86 43.02 -17.47
N SER A 11 68.13 43.54 -16.46
CA SER A 11 67.45 42.67 -15.44
C SER A 11 66.18 42.08 -16.00
N CYS A 12 66.17 40.77 -16.23
CA CYS A 12 65.01 40.03 -16.60
C CYS A 12 64.22 39.66 -15.31
N THR A 13 63.12 40.38 -15.03
CA THR A 13 62.22 40.04 -13.94
C THR A 13 61.25 38.98 -14.45
N VAL A 14 61.39 37.71 -13.99
CA VAL A 14 60.46 36.64 -14.26
C VAL A 14 59.25 36.81 -13.33
N LEU A 15 58.13 37.23 -13.86
CA LEU A 15 56.83 37.19 -13.18
C LEU A 15 56.33 35.75 -13.16
N VAL A 16 56.42 35.06 -12.02
CA VAL A 16 55.76 33.79 -11.79
C VAL A 16 54.28 34.06 -11.47
N LEU A 17 53.42 33.92 -12.48
CA LEU A 17 51.97 33.90 -12.32
C LEU A 17 51.59 32.56 -11.67
N THR A 18 51.41 32.54 -10.33
CA THR A 18 50.76 31.46 -9.61
C THR A 18 49.26 31.54 -9.89
N SER A 19 48.77 30.73 -10.83
CA SER A 19 47.37 30.47 -11.02
C SER A 19 46.82 29.67 -9.85
N VAL A 20 46.28 30.32 -8.84
CA VAL A 20 45.44 29.71 -7.81
C VAL A 20 44.18 29.22 -8.46
N LEU A 21 44.13 27.95 -8.86
CA LEU A 21 42.91 27.26 -9.22
C LEU A 21 42.01 27.23 -7.98
N TRP A 22 41.06 28.14 -7.91
CA TRP A 22 39.95 28.04 -7.00
C TRP A 22 39.17 26.78 -7.40
N GLN A 23 39.44 25.64 -6.76
CA GLN A 23 38.53 24.54 -6.71
C GLN A 23 37.27 25.04 -5.97
N GLN A 24 36.28 25.49 -6.70
CA GLN A 24 34.96 25.73 -6.12
C GLN A 24 34.48 24.37 -5.60
N SER A 25 34.49 24.20 -4.28
CA SER A 25 33.90 23.06 -3.64
C SER A 25 32.42 23.04 -4.05
N ILE A 26 32.02 21.98 -4.76
CA ILE A 26 30.60 21.77 -5.10
C ILE A 26 29.81 21.83 -3.77
N PRO A 27 28.76 22.67 -3.65
CA PRO A 27 27.97 22.76 -2.45
C PRO A 27 27.52 21.36 -2.03
N GLU A 28 27.56 21.04 -0.74
CA GLU A 28 27.17 19.73 -0.18
C GLU A 28 25.78 19.31 -0.67
N SER A 29 24.84 20.23 -0.80
CA SER A 29 23.52 20.00 -1.36
C SER A 29 23.55 19.51 -2.81
N SER A 30 24.44 20.06 -3.66
CA SER A 30 24.57 19.64 -5.04
C SER A 30 25.17 18.25 -5.18
N GLN A 31 26.12 17.90 -4.30
CA GLN A 31 26.70 16.56 -4.27
C GLN A 31 25.67 15.51 -3.79
N LEU A 32 24.86 15.85 -2.80
CA LEU A 32 23.78 15.00 -2.31
C LEU A 32 22.72 14.77 -3.41
N ASP A 33 22.34 15.81 -4.15
CA ASP A 33 21.41 15.72 -5.27
C ASP A 33 21.95 14.84 -6.41
N ALA A 34 23.20 15.00 -6.77
CA ALA A 34 23.83 14.17 -7.80
C ALA A 34 23.89 12.70 -7.38
N SER A 35 24.26 12.43 -6.12
CA SER A 35 24.31 11.08 -5.55
C SER A 35 22.95 10.40 -5.57
N LEU A 36 21.90 11.10 -5.11
CA LEU A 36 20.54 10.56 -5.12
C LEU A 36 20.03 10.34 -6.55
N ALA A 37 20.25 11.28 -7.46
CA ALA A 37 19.85 11.13 -8.86
C ALA A 37 20.51 9.90 -9.50
N ALA A 38 21.81 9.68 -9.25
CA ALA A 38 22.54 8.50 -9.74
C ALA A 38 21.95 7.18 -9.20
N VAL A 39 21.62 7.14 -7.91
CA VAL A 39 21.02 5.97 -7.26
C VAL A 39 19.63 5.68 -7.82
N LEU A 40 18.79 6.69 -8.01
CA LEU A 40 17.46 6.52 -8.60
C LEU A 40 17.54 6.02 -10.04
N HIS A 41 18.45 6.58 -10.84
CA HIS A 41 18.71 6.13 -12.22
C HIS A 41 19.17 4.66 -12.25
N LYS A 42 20.12 4.28 -11.38
CA LYS A 42 20.60 2.89 -11.26
C LYS A 42 19.47 1.91 -10.93
N ASN A 43 18.50 2.34 -10.14
CA ASN A 43 17.34 1.54 -9.77
C ASN A 43 16.14 1.70 -10.74
N HIS A 44 16.33 2.35 -11.88
CA HIS A 44 15.29 2.60 -12.88
C HIS A 44 14.05 3.30 -12.32
N PHE A 45 14.21 4.13 -11.29
CA PHE A 45 13.13 4.92 -10.73
C PHE A 45 12.97 6.23 -11.51
N THR A 46 11.80 6.44 -12.11
CA THR A 46 11.53 7.58 -12.98
C THR A 46 10.67 8.66 -12.36
N GLY A 47 9.89 8.29 -11.31
CA GLY A 47 8.86 9.15 -10.71
C GLY A 47 7.69 9.46 -11.65
N ARG A 48 7.46 8.62 -12.66
CA ARG A 48 6.47 8.86 -13.73
C ARG A 48 5.38 7.82 -13.81
N VAL A 49 5.32 6.89 -12.85
CA VAL A 49 4.41 5.74 -12.91
C VAL A 49 2.94 6.16 -13.05
N GLN A 50 2.51 7.23 -12.35
CA GLN A 50 1.12 7.70 -12.44
C GLN A 50 0.71 8.08 -13.88
N TYR A 51 1.62 8.63 -14.66
CA TYR A 51 1.35 9.01 -16.05
C TYR A 51 1.30 7.81 -17.01
N SER A 52 1.66 6.62 -16.53
CA SER A 52 1.63 5.39 -17.33
C SER A 52 0.27 4.73 -17.36
N LEU A 53 -0.65 5.05 -16.42
CA LEU A 53 -1.91 4.32 -16.23
C LEU A 53 -2.75 4.26 -17.51
N GLN A 54 -3.11 5.41 -18.07
CA GLN A 54 -4.00 5.48 -19.25
C GLN A 54 -3.39 4.79 -20.47
N ARG A 55 -2.07 4.95 -20.66
CA ARG A 55 -1.34 4.24 -21.74
C ARG A 55 -1.41 2.72 -21.52
N ARG A 56 -1.27 2.23 -20.28
CA ARG A 56 -1.31 0.80 -19.97
C ARG A 56 -2.73 0.23 -20.06
N LEU A 57 -3.74 1.02 -19.72
CA LEU A 57 -5.15 0.67 -19.94
C LEU A 57 -5.55 0.71 -21.42
N GLY A 58 -4.75 1.36 -22.29
CA GLY A 58 -5.08 1.58 -23.70
C GLY A 58 -6.23 2.59 -23.91
N ARG A 59 -6.63 3.33 -22.85
CA ARG A 59 -7.74 4.28 -22.89
C ARG A 59 -7.64 5.30 -21.74
N SER A 60 -8.38 6.38 -21.85
CA SER A 60 -8.62 7.31 -20.73
C SER A 60 -9.53 6.68 -19.67
N LEU A 61 -9.50 7.22 -18.45
CA LEU A 61 -10.45 6.85 -17.42
C LEU A 61 -11.87 7.28 -17.83
N ASN A 62 -12.83 6.41 -17.57
CA ASN A 62 -14.25 6.74 -17.73
C ASN A 62 -14.77 7.29 -16.39
N LEU A 63 -14.93 8.61 -16.31
CA LEU A 63 -15.30 9.29 -15.06
C LEU A 63 -16.73 8.94 -14.60
N GLU A 64 -17.64 8.64 -15.51
CA GLU A 64 -19.01 8.21 -15.18
C GLU A 64 -18.98 6.81 -14.57
N LEU A 65 -18.23 5.89 -15.17
CA LEU A 65 -18.02 4.54 -14.64
C LEU A 65 -17.29 4.57 -13.29
N ALA A 66 -16.27 5.43 -13.14
CA ALA A 66 -15.58 5.62 -11.87
C ALA A 66 -16.53 6.17 -10.78
N ASN A 67 -17.43 7.09 -11.13
CA ASN A 67 -18.43 7.59 -10.20
C ASN A 67 -19.46 6.51 -9.81
N LEU A 68 -19.89 5.67 -10.74
CA LEU A 68 -20.73 4.50 -10.44
C LEU A 68 -20.00 3.56 -9.46
N GLY A 69 -18.73 3.25 -9.75
CA GLY A 69 -17.88 2.45 -8.85
C GLY A 69 -17.74 3.07 -7.46
N ARG A 70 -17.56 4.40 -7.39
CA ARG A 70 -17.53 5.15 -6.12
C ARG A 70 -18.83 4.99 -5.32
N LEU A 71 -19.99 5.09 -5.97
CA LEU A 71 -21.28 4.92 -5.30
C LEU A 71 -21.45 3.50 -4.76
N LEU A 72 -21.07 2.47 -5.54
CA LEU A 72 -21.05 1.07 -5.11
C LEU A 72 -20.07 0.84 -3.94
N TRP A 73 -18.91 1.52 -3.94
CA TRP A 73 -17.87 1.41 -2.91
C TRP A 73 -18.37 1.80 -1.52
N PHE A 74 -19.30 2.74 -1.44
CA PHE A 74 -19.83 3.28 -0.19
C PHE A 74 -21.26 2.78 0.13
N ASP A 75 -21.85 1.92 -0.71
CA ASP A 75 -23.23 1.42 -0.53
C ASP A 75 -23.22 0.02 0.09
N THR A 76 -23.87 -0.14 1.24
CA THR A 76 -24.00 -1.43 1.92
C THR A 76 -24.87 -2.45 1.16
N ILE A 77 -25.49 -2.06 0.04
CA ILE A 77 -26.28 -2.95 -0.83
C ILE A 77 -25.45 -4.12 -1.38
N THR A 78 -24.11 -3.93 -1.51
CA THR A 78 -23.18 -4.91 -2.06
C THR A 78 -22.79 -5.99 -1.06
N GLY A 79 -23.08 -5.79 0.23
CA GLY A 79 -22.84 -6.77 1.30
C GLY A 79 -24.14 -7.37 1.82
N LEU A 80 -24.24 -8.70 1.94
CA LEU A 80 -25.47 -9.35 2.36
C LEU A 80 -25.81 -9.12 3.83
N ASN A 81 -24.80 -8.85 4.69
CA ASN A 81 -25.02 -8.49 6.10
C ASN A 81 -25.54 -7.05 6.29
N ASN A 82 -25.54 -6.24 5.25
CA ASN A 82 -26.11 -4.88 5.19
C ASN A 82 -25.46 -3.83 6.11
N ASP A 83 -24.33 -4.11 6.72
CA ASP A 83 -23.66 -3.26 7.72
C ASP A 83 -22.24 -2.84 7.33
N ASN A 84 -21.71 -3.37 6.23
CA ASN A 84 -20.38 -3.02 5.76
C ASN A 84 -20.33 -2.84 4.23
N THR A 85 -19.24 -2.23 3.77
CA THR A 85 -18.98 -1.90 2.36
C THR A 85 -17.47 -1.87 2.13
N CYS A 86 -17.01 -1.81 0.85
CA CYS A 86 -15.59 -1.65 0.53
C CYS A 86 -14.97 -0.48 1.29
N GLY A 87 -15.65 0.68 1.33
CA GLY A 87 -15.20 1.88 2.03
C GLY A 87 -15.14 1.73 3.56
N GLY A 88 -15.83 0.76 4.13
CA GLY A 88 -15.78 0.44 5.56
C GLY A 88 -14.44 -0.10 6.01
N CYS A 89 -13.75 -0.82 5.13
CA CYS A 89 -12.42 -1.40 5.37
C CYS A 89 -11.32 -0.64 4.63
N HIS A 90 -11.56 -0.22 3.37
CA HIS A 90 -10.63 0.61 2.59
C HIS A 90 -11.06 2.07 2.65
N SER A 91 -10.67 2.74 3.72
CA SER A 91 -11.22 4.06 4.08
C SER A 91 -10.44 5.24 3.51
N PRO A 92 -11.11 6.24 2.94
CA PRO A 92 -10.46 7.50 2.55
C PRO A 92 -9.88 8.27 3.73
N THR A 93 -10.29 7.97 4.96
CA THR A 93 -9.71 8.59 6.16
C THR A 93 -8.26 8.17 6.42
N ASN A 94 -7.81 7.08 5.77
CA ASN A 94 -6.48 6.50 5.94
C ASN A 94 -5.84 6.13 4.59
N GLY A 95 -5.99 6.97 3.57
CA GLY A 95 -5.40 6.73 2.26
C GLY A 95 -5.89 5.43 1.63
N PHE A 96 -7.17 5.12 1.77
CA PHE A 96 -7.82 3.89 1.30
C PHE A 96 -7.23 2.59 1.86
N GLY A 97 -6.65 2.65 3.06
CA GLY A 97 -6.30 1.50 3.88
C GLY A 97 -7.21 1.39 5.10
N ASP A 98 -6.84 0.49 6.00
CA ASP A 98 -7.58 0.23 7.23
C ASP A 98 -7.54 1.41 8.21
N THR A 99 -8.60 1.56 9.00
CA THR A 99 -8.65 2.50 10.13
C THR A 99 -8.25 1.84 11.46
N GLN A 100 -8.03 0.53 11.45
CA GLN A 100 -7.75 -0.32 12.61
C GLN A 100 -6.42 -1.07 12.45
N SER A 101 -5.93 -1.65 13.55
CA SER A 101 -4.77 -2.56 13.52
C SER A 101 -5.12 -3.86 12.78
N ILE A 102 -6.22 -4.52 13.18
CA ILE A 102 -6.83 -5.64 12.46
C ILE A 102 -8.22 -5.22 12.02
N ALA A 103 -8.60 -5.56 10.80
CA ALA A 103 -9.86 -5.16 10.18
C ALA A 103 -11.08 -5.61 10.98
N ILE A 104 -12.11 -4.76 10.98
CA ILE A 104 -13.44 -5.06 11.49
C ILE A 104 -14.40 -5.06 10.29
N GLY A 105 -14.98 -6.22 9.99
CA GLY A 105 -15.90 -6.41 8.87
C GLY A 105 -17.36 -6.22 9.26
N ILE A 106 -18.10 -7.34 9.31
CA ILE A 106 -19.51 -7.41 9.71
C ILE A 106 -19.70 -7.18 11.22
N GLU A 107 -20.96 -7.03 11.63
CA GLU A 107 -21.36 -6.81 13.04
C GLU A 107 -20.66 -5.58 13.64
N ASN A 108 -20.42 -4.58 12.81
CA ASN A 108 -19.77 -3.35 13.23
C ASN A 108 -20.79 -2.29 13.68
N ASN A 109 -20.33 -1.26 14.33
CA ASN A 109 -21.14 -0.18 14.87
C ASN A 109 -21.50 0.94 13.86
N GLY A 110 -21.33 0.72 12.56
CA GLY A 110 -21.60 1.71 11.52
C GLY A 110 -20.60 2.86 11.40
N VAL A 111 -19.54 2.85 12.24
CA VAL A 111 -18.49 3.86 12.26
C VAL A 111 -17.28 3.38 11.47
N VAL A 112 -16.65 4.29 10.71
CA VAL A 112 -15.39 4.06 10.00
C VAL A 112 -14.37 5.08 10.50
N GLY A 113 -13.41 4.62 11.28
CA GLY A 113 -12.45 5.50 11.93
C GLY A 113 -11.94 4.93 13.25
N PRO A 114 -11.35 5.77 14.12
CA PRO A 114 -10.80 5.33 15.40
C PRO A 114 -11.80 4.66 16.35
N ASP A 115 -13.07 5.02 16.23
CA ASP A 115 -14.13 4.50 17.10
C ASP A 115 -14.90 3.32 16.48
N ARG A 116 -14.38 2.72 15.40
CA ARG A 116 -14.95 1.50 14.83
C ARG A 116 -14.89 0.36 15.86
N ARG A 117 -15.98 -0.39 16.02
CA ARG A 117 -16.11 -1.52 16.94
C ARG A 117 -16.80 -2.68 16.23
N GLY A 118 -16.48 -3.90 16.61
CA GLY A 118 -17.01 -5.14 16.09
C GLY A 118 -16.00 -6.27 16.19
N PRO A 119 -16.37 -7.50 15.81
CA PRO A 119 -15.44 -8.61 15.71
C PRO A 119 -14.34 -8.33 14.69
N ARG A 120 -13.12 -8.75 15.00
CA ARG A 120 -12.00 -8.55 14.09
C ARG A 120 -11.81 -9.73 13.15
N ASN A 121 -11.27 -9.43 11.98
CA ASN A 121 -10.77 -10.42 11.06
C ASN A 121 -9.38 -10.92 11.51
N MET A 122 -8.65 -11.64 10.64
CA MET A 122 -7.30 -12.12 10.95
C MET A 122 -6.24 -11.06 10.67
N ARG A 123 -6.45 -10.24 9.62
CA ARG A 123 -5.46 -9.30 9.11
C ARG A 123 -6.05 -7.91 8.97
N ARG A 124 -5.18 -6.91 8.92
CA ARG A 124 -5.59 -5.57 8.55
C ARG A 124 -5.87 -5.47 7.04
N THR A 125 -6.74 -4.55 6.67
CA THR A 125 -7.04 -4.26 5.27
C THR A 125 -5.86 -3.53 4.62
N PRO A 126 -5.29 -4.04 3.51
CA PRO A 126 -4.25 -3.33 2.77
C PRO A 126 -4.81 -2.08 2.08
N THR A 127 -3.95 -1.09 1.78
CA THR A 127 -4.39 0.04 0.96
C THR A 127 -4.69 -0.37 -0.47
N VAL A 128 -5.74 0.20 -1.06
CA VAL A 128 -6.05 0.12 -2.51
C VAL A 128 -5.54 1.34 -3.28
N ALA A 129 -4.97 2.35 -2.60
CA ALA A 129 -4.28 3.43 -3.29
C ALA A 129 -3.15 2.86 -4.15
N ASN A 130 -3.14 3.20 -5.45
CA ASN A 130 -2.21 2.70 -6.45
C ASN A 130 -2.34 1.20 -6.79
N SER A 131 -3.38 0.50 -6.33
CA SER A 131 -3.59 -0.95 -6.57
C SER A 131 -3.63 -1.32 -8.06
N ALA A 132 -3.95 -0.38 -8.95
CA ALA A 132 -3.86 -0.56 -10.39
C ALA A 132 -2.49 -1.08 -10.88
N PHE A 133 -1.44 -0.85 -10.12
CA PHE A 133 -0.07 -1.26 -10.46
C PHE A 133 0.39 -2.53 -9.73
N PHE A 134 -0.46 -3.15 -8.91
CA PHE A 134 -0.08 -4.32 -8.09
C PHE A 134 -0.34 -5.62 -8.85
N PRO A 135 0.69 -6.40 -9.16
CA PRO A 135 0.52 -7.71 -9.83
C PRO A 135 0.04 -8.80 -8.88
N ASN A 136 0.19 -8.58 -7.57
CA ASN A 136 -0.15 -9.50 -6.50
C ASN A 136 -0.88 -8.74 -5.38
N LEU A 137 -2.06 -9.21 -5.02
CA LEU A 137 -2.96 -8.61 -4.05
C LEU A 137 -3.06 -9.48 -2.79
N MET A 138 -3.66 -8.93 -1.73
CA MET A 138 -3.79 -9.54 -0.41
C MET A 138 -2.43 -9.75 0.29
N TRP A 139 -2.47 -9.97 1.60
CA TRP A 139 -1.26 -10.17 2.39
C TRP A 139 -0.62 -11.55 2.16
N ASN A 140 -1.42 -12.59 1.96
CA ASN A 140 -0.98 -13.95 1.71
C ASN A 140 -0.95 -14.33 0.22
N SER A 141 -0.90 -13.33 -0.66
CA SER A 141 -0.78 -13.54 -2.12
C SER A 141 -1.88 -14.41 -2.73
N ARG A 142 -3.05 -14.50 -2.09
CA ARG A 142 -4.13 -15.37 -2.55
C ARG A 142 -4.75 -14.95 -3.87
N PHE A 143 -4.48 -13.73 -4.35
CA PHE A 143 -5.00 -13.22 -5.60
C PHE A 143 -3.91 -12.50 -6.41
N ALA A 144 -3.57 -13.03 -7.58
CA ALA A 144 -2.50 -12.49 -8.42
C ALA A 144 -2.71 -12.76 -9.89
N SER A 145 -2.16 -11.89 -10.75
CA SER A 145 -1.97 -12.17 -12.17
C SER A 145 -0.76 -13.10 -12.35
N LEU A 146 -0.94 -14.22 -13.04
CA LEU A 146 0.12 -15.19 -13.29
C LEU A 146 1.16 -14.68 -14.29
N SER A 147 0.82 -13.66 -15.11
CA SER A 147 1.79 -12.96 -15.97
C SER A 147 2.75 -12.06 -15.16
N GLY A 148 2.42 -11.76 -13.89
CA GLY A 148 3.11 -10.76 -13.09
C GLY A 148 2.82 -9.31 -13.52
N ASN A 149 1.83 -9.11 -14.40
CA ASN A 149 1.41 -7.80 -14.89
C ASN A 149 -0.10 -7.62 -14.64
N PRO A 150 -0.56 -6.66 -13.81
CA PRO A 150 -1.98 -6.49 -13.51
C PRO A 150 -2.83 -6.07 -14.72
N PHE A 151 -2.19 -5.60 -15.80
CA PHE A 151 -2.83 -5.22 -17.06
C PHE A 151 -2.87 -6.36 -18.09
N ASP A 152 -2.45 -7.56 -17.69
CA ASP A 152 -2.42 -8.73 -18.57
C ASP A 152 -2.83 -9.99 -17.81
N ASN A 153 -4.06 -10.43 -18.02
CA ASN A 153 -4.63 -11.62 -17.43
C ASN A 153 -4.51 -12.87 -18.34
N SER A 154 -3.86 -12.76 -19.50
CA SER A 154 -3.82 -13.83 -20.52
C SER A 154 -3.21 -15.13 -20.01
N SER A 155 -2.26 -15.06 -19.08
CA SER A 155 -1.64 -16.25 -18.44
C SER A 155 -2.50 -16.85 -17.32
N GLY A 156 -3.68 -16.27 -17.02
CA GLY A 156 -4.54 -16.68 -15.92
C GLY A 156 -4.31 -15.92 -14.63
N LEU A 157 -5.09 -16.30 -13.63
CA LEU A 157 -5.14 -15.68 -12.32
C LEU A 157 -4.99 -16.74 -11.22
N ARG A 158 -4.38 -16.37 -10.09
CA ARG A 158 -4.50 -17.12 -8.84
C ARG A 158 -5.74 -16.62 -8.12
N PHE A 159 -6.64 -17.55 -7.81
CA PHE A 159 -7.83 -17.29 -7.02
C PHE A 159 -7.76 -17.99 -5.65
N PRO A 160 -8.44 -17.46 -4.62
CA PRO A 160 -8.66 -18.21 -3.38
C PRO A 160 -9.54 -19.44 -3.64
N GLN A 161 -9.24 -20.54 -2.96
CA GLN A 161 -10.11 -21.70 -2.98
C GLN A 161 -11.37 -21.41 -2.12
N PRO A 162 -12.58 -21.90 -2.46
CA PRO A 162 -12.87 -22.82 -3.57
C PRO A 162 -13.28 -22.16 -4.91
N GLU A 163 -12.86 -20.94 -5.18
CA GLU A 163 -13.26 -20.21 -6.38
C GLU A 163 -12.80 -20.90 -7.65
N GLY A 164 -13.75 -21.36 -8.45
CA GLY A 164 -13.51 -22.03 -9.75
C GLY A 164 -13.70 -21.12 -10.96
N LEU A 165 -13.74 -19.80 -10.77
CA LEU A 165 -14.06 -18.86 -11.83
C LEU A 165 -12.92 -18.71 -12.85
N THR A 166 -13.25 -18.71 -14.13
CA THR A 166 -12.31 -18.35 -15.20
C THR A 166 -12.54 -16.90 -15.59
N LEU A 167 -11.70 -15.99 -15.08
CA LEU A 167 -11.80 -14.54 -15.28
C LEU A 167 -10.62 -13.95 -16.08
N SER A 168 -9.85 -14.80 -16.78
CA SER A 168 -8.69 -14.36 -17.59
C SER A 168 -9.07 -13.47 -18.79
N TYR A 169 -10.34 -13.49 -19.21
CA TYR A 169 -10.85 -12.60 -20.26
C TYR A 169 -11.04 -11.15 -19.80
N LEU A 170 -11.03 -10.90 -18.51
CA LEU A 170 -11.18 -9.55 -17.96
C LEU A 170 -9.91 -8.71 -18.18
N PRO A 171 -10.02 -7.42 -18.49
CA PRO A 171 -8.92 -6.62 -18.99
C PRO A 171 -7.87 -6.25 -17.93
N HIS A 172 -8.17 -6.44 -16.65
CA HIS A 172 -7.30 -6.03 -15.54
C HIS A 172 -7.55 -6.88 -14.30
N LEU A 173 -6.49 -7.08 -13.50
CA LEU A 173 -6.52 -7.86 -12.26
C LEU A 173 -7.60 -7.36 -11.28
N LEU A 174 -7.76 -6.04 -11.10
CA LEU A 174 -8.76 -5.46 -10.18
C LEU A 174 -10.18 -5.75 -10.61
N VAL A 175 -10.47 -5.84 -11.92
CA VAL A 175 -11.82 -6.20 -12.40
C VAL A 175 -12.19 -7.61 -11.95
N ALA A 176 -11.23 -8.54 -12.05
CA ALA A 176 -11.41 -9.90 -11.59
C ALA A 176 -11.47 -10.00 -10.05
N GLN A 177 -10.64 -9.23 -9.35
CA GLN A 177 -10.58 -9.23 -7.89
C GLN A 177 -11.91 -8.77 -7.27
N ALA A 178 -12.62 -7.82 -7.90
CA ALA A 178 -13.90 -7.32 -7.42
C ALA A 178 -14.99 -8.40 -7.26
N PHE A 179 -14.80 -9.59 -7.84
CA PHE A 179 -15.69 -10.75 -7.64
C PHE A 179 -15.59 -11.38 -6.25
N ILE A 180 -14.50 -11.12 -5.51
CA ILE A 180 -14.18 -11.81 -4.25
C ILE A 180 -14.80 -11.12 -3.02
N PRO A 181 -14.60 -9.81 -2.75
CA PRO A 181 -15.00 -9.20 -1.49
C PRO A 181 -16.50 -9.36 -1.16
N PRO A 182 -17.44 -9.28 -2.13
CA PRO A 182 -18.86 -9.49 -1.84
C PRO A 182 -19.20 -10.86 -1.28
N THR A 183 -18.34 -11.88 -1.50
CA THR A 183 -18.55 -13.25 -1.00
C THR A 183 -17.87 -13.52 0.34
N GLU A 184 -17.01 -12.62 0.81
CA GLU A 184 -16.27 -12.78 2.06
C GLU A 184 -17.19 -12.61 3.28
N ARG A 185 -17.43 -13.72 3.98
CA ARG A 185 -18.43 -13.77 5.04
C ARG A 185 -18.10 -12.88 6.22
N THR A 186 -16.85 -12.88 6.65
CA THR A 186 -16.40 -12.05 7.79
C THR A 186 -16.24 -10.57 7.42
N GLU A 187 -16.24 -10.24 6.12
CA GLU A 187 -16.05 -8.87 5.66
C GLU A 187 -17.38 -8.17 5.37
N VAL A 188 -18.23 -8.77 4.53
CA VAL A 188 -19.47 -8.11 4.05
C VAL A 188 -20.65 -9.05 3.84
N ALA A 189 -20.45 -10.36 3.55
CA ALA A 189 -21.54 -11.27 3.24
C ALA A 189 -22.32 -11.71 4.48
N GLY A 190 -21.66 -11.88 5.62
CA GLY A 190 -22.26 -12.43 6.83
C GLY A 190 -22.54 -13.92 6.74
N PHE A 191 -23.14 -14.47 7.79
CA PHE A 191 -23.38 -15.91 7.93
C PHE A 191 -24.85 -16.29 7.82
N GLU A 192 -25.78 -15.32 7.78
CA GLU A 192 -27.23 -15.60 7.70
C GLU A 192 -27.63 -16.16 6.33
N PHE A 193 -26.97 -15.74 5.25
CA PHE A 193 -27.23 -16.24 3.92
C PHE A 193 -26.51 -17.59 3.70
N SER A 194 -27.29 -18.66 3.50
CA SER A 194 -26.80 -20.05 3.46
C SER A 194 -26.23 -20.49 2.10
N GLY A 195 -26.27 -19.65 1.06
CA GLY A 195 -25.76 -19.98 -0.28
C GLY A 195 -24.24 -20.02 -0.36
N ASP A 196 -23.72 -20.66 -1.41
CA ASP A 196 -22.30 -20.58 -1.78
C ASP A 196 -21.92 -19.22 -2.37
N ASN A 197 -20.68 -19.05 -2.79
CA ASN A 197 -20.18 -17.79 -3.33
C ASN A 197 -20.91 -17.35 -4.61
N ASP A 198 -21.32 -18.30 -5.46
CA ASP A 198 -22.11 -17.97 -6.67
C ASP A 198 -23.51 -17.50 -6.30
N ALA A 199 -24.14 -18.15 -5.33
CA ALA A 199 -25.43 -17.73 -4.80
C ALA A 199 -25.37 -16.34 -4.14
N ILE A 200 -24.28 -16.04 -3.40
CA ILE A 200 -24.05 -14.69 -2.83
C ILE A 200 -23.94 -13.66 -3.96
N ARG A 201 -23.13 -13.92 -4.99
CA ARG A 201 -23.01 -13.03 -6.15
C ARG A 201 -24.37 -12.82 -6.86
N ALA A 202 -25.13 -13.88 -7.06
CA ALA A 202 -26.45 -13.80 -7.65
C ALA A 202 -27.41 -12.93 -6.83
N GLU A 203 -27.38 -13.06 -5.50
CA GLU A 203 -28.22 -12.23 -4.59
C GLU A 203 -27.80 -10.75 -4.63
N VAL A 204 -26.50 -10.44 -4.65
CA VAL A 204 -26.00 -9.05 -4.82
C VAL A 204 -26.53 -8.47 -6.14
N LEU A 205 -26.46 -9.22 -7.24
CA LEU A 205 -26.98 -8.78 -8.54
C LEU A 205 -28.49 -8.59 -8.51
N ARG A 206 -29.21 -9.50 -7.88
CA ARG A 206 -30.67 -9.38 -7.72
C ARG A 206 -31.03 -8.08 -7.00
N ARG A 207 -30.33 -7.75 -5.92
CA ARG A 207 -30.49 -6.49 -5.18
C ARG A 207 -30.22 -5.28 -6.06
N LEU A 208 -29.09 -5.24 -6.76
CA LEU A 208 -28.73 -4.13 -7.66
C LEU A 208 -29.76 -3.96 -8.79
N ASN A 209 -30.21 -5.05 -9.41
CA ASN A 209 -31.22 -5.03 -10.47
C ASN A 209 -32.60 -4.60 -9.98
N SER A 210 -32.93 -4.74 -8.70
CA SER A 210 -34.21 -4.29 -8.12
C SER A 210 -34.24 -2.78 -7.83
N ILE A 211 -33.11 -2.08 -7.85
CA ILE A 211 -33.01 -0.65 -7.57
C ILE A 211 -33.01 0.13 -8.88
N SER A 212 -34.08 0.87 -9.16
CA SER A 212 -34.21 1.65 -10.40
C SER A 212 -33.08 2.66 -10.60
N ALA A 213 -32.64 3.31 -9.54
CA ALA A 213 -31.50 4.26 -9.58
C ALA A 213 -30.21 3.58 -10.05
N TYR A 214 -29.90 2.35 -9.60
CA TYR A 214 -28.75 1.60 -10.10
C TYR A 214 -28.93 1.18 -11.55
N ARG A 215 -30.10 0.70 -11.95
CA ARG A 215 -30.36 0.37 -13.36
C ARG A 215 -30.15 1.57 -14.27
N THR A 216 -30.59 2.77 -13.85
CA THR A 216 -30.35 4.01 -14.60
C THR A 216 -28.86 4.32 -14.71
N LEU A 217 -28.12 4.31 -13.58
CA LEU A 217 -26.68 4.60 -13.57
C LEU A 217 -25.87 3.59 -14.39
N PHE A 218 -26.16 2.30 -14.26
CA PHE A 218 -25.52 1.27 -15.09
C PHE A 218 -25.88 1.46 -16.58
N GLY A 219 -27.13 1.80 -16.90
CA GLY A 219 -27.55 2.06 -18.27
C GLY A 219 -26.87 3.26 -18.94
N GLN A 220 -26.39 4.23 -18.17
CA GLN A 220 -25.59 5.36 -18.69
C GLN A 220 -24.23 4.94 -19.20
N VAL A 221 -23.61 3.91 -18.58
CA VAL A 221 -22.25 3.44 -18.90
C VAL A 221 -22.22 2.10 -19.63
N PHE A 222 -23.31 1.33 -19.55
CA PHE A 222 -23.53 0.06 -20.23
C PHE A 222 -24.87 0.12 -20.99
N PRO A 223 -24.86 0.54 -22.28
CA PRO A 223 -26.08 0.78 -23.05
C PRO A 223 -27.04 -0.41 -23.10
N GLU A 224 -26.51 -1.64 -23.01
CA GLU A 224 -27.31 -2.87 -22.98
C GLU A 224 -28.21 -2.97 -21.73
N VAL A 225 -27.83 -2.36 -20.60
CA VAL A 225 -28.69 -2.27 -19.39
C VAL A 225 -29.85 -1.33 -19.64
N HIS A 226 -29.62 -0.24 -20.37
CA HIS A 226 -30.69 0.69 -20.78
C HIS A 226 -31.75 -0.01 -21.67
N THR A 227 -31.32 -0.92 -22.55
CA THR A 227 -32.19 -1.68 -23.44
C THR A 227 -32.83 -2.94 -22.82
N GLY A 228 -32.58 -3.21 -21.51
CA GLY A 228 -33.27 -4.25 -20.76
C GLY A 228 -32.39 -5.39 -20.25
N THR A 229 -31.13 -5.45 -20.63
CA THR A 229 -30.16 -6.44 -20.06
C THR A 229 -30.03 -6.24 -18.55
N SER A 230 -29.87 -7.32 -17.79
CA SER A 230 -29.60 -7.26 -16.37
C SER A 230 -28.15 -6.86 -16.09
N ILE A 231 -27.94 -6.10 -15.00
CA ILE A 231 -26.61 -5.86 -14.44
C ILE A 231 -25.98 -7.20 -14.10
N ASN A 232 -24.72 -7.40 -14.45
CA ASN A 232 -23.92 -8.58 -14.16
C ASN A 232 -22.62 -8.26 -13.41
N PHE A 233 -21.87 -9.29 -12.97
CA PHE A 233 -20.65 -9.08 -12.19
C PHE A 233 -19.49 -8.50 -13.00
N ASP A 234 -19.43 -8.69 -14.31
CA ASP A 234 -18.44 -8.03 -15.17
C ASP A 234 -18.61 -6.51 -15.13
N MET A 235 -19.85 -6.04 -15.24
CA MET A 235 -20.20 -4.62 -15.14
C MET A 235 -19.89 -4.08 -13.74
N PHE A 236 -20.23 -4.82 -12.69
CA PHE A 236 -19.92 -4.49 -11.31
C PHE A 236 -18.41 -4.37 -11.12
N GLY A 237 -17.62 -5.39 -11.49
CA GLY A 237 -16.18 -5.40 -11.37
C GLY A 237 -15.49 -4.28 -12.16
N ARG A 238 -15.98 -3.97 -13.36
CA ARG A 238 -15.49 -2.84 -14.16
C ARG A 238 -15.74 -1.50 -13.47
N ALA A 239 -16.90 -1.31 -12.83
CA ALA A 239 -17.20 -0.08 -12.11
C ALA A 239 -16.31 0.08 -10.87
N ILE A 240 -16.16 -0.98 -10.06
CA ILE A 240 -15.26 -0.97 -8.89
C ILE A 240 -13.82 -0.68 -9.31
N ALA A 241 -13.29 -1.39 -10.31
CA ALA A 241 -11.92 -1.19 -10.79
C ALA A 241 -11.70 0.20 -11.37
N GLU A 242 -12.69 0.79 -12.08
CA GLU A 242 -12.56 2.14 -12.63
C GLU A 242 -12.46 3.18 -11.51
N PHE A 243 -13.18 3.01 -10.41
CA PHE A 243 -13.00 3.85 -9.23
C PHE A 243 -11.60 3.67 -8.64
N GLU A 244 -11.11 2.44 -8.49
CA GLU A 244 -9.75 2.18 -7.99
C GLU A 244 -8.68 2.76 -8.92
N PHE A 245 -8.88 2.77 -10.25
CA PHE A 245 -7.99 3.45 -11.21
C PHE A 245 -7.94 4.97 -10.99
N SER A 246 -8.95 5.57 -10.41
CA SER A 246 -8.93 6.99 -10.03
C SER A 246 -8.12 7.27 -8.76
N LEU A 247 -7.76 6.24 -7.97
CA LEU A 247 -7.07 6.35 -6.69
C LEU A 247 -5.53 6.26 -6.88
N ILE A 248 -4.97 6.99 -7.85
CA ILE A 248 -3.53 7.02 -8.10
C ILE A 248 -2.89 8.20 -7.40
N PHE A 249 -2.10 7.91 -6.38
CA PHE A 249 -1.38 8.85 -5.54
C PHE A 249 0.12 8.54 -5.58
N ALA A 250 0.77 8.89 -6.68
CA ALA A 250 2.17 8.63 -6.97
C ALA A 250 2.91 9.87 -7.49
N ASP A 251 2.62 11.03 -6.87
CA ASP A 251 3.30 12.31 -7.09
C ASP A 251 3.91 12.84 -5.79
N ALA A 252 4.59 11.97 -5.08
CA ALA A 252 5.28 12.27 -3.83
C ALA A 252 6.56 13.12 -4.07
N PRO A 253 7.16 13.71 -3.02
CA PRO A 253 8.41 14.46 -3.15
C PRO A 253 9.53 13.72 -3.88
N LEU A 254 9.69 12.40 -3.65
CA LEU A 254 10.70 11.61 -4.36
C LEU A 254 10.42 11.52 -5.87
N ASP A 255 9.15 11.41 -6.27
CA ASP A 255 8.76 11.39 -7.68
C ASP A 255 9.11 12.72 -8.37
N ARG A 256 8.80 13.84 -7.71
CA ARG A 256 9.14 15.17 -8.21
C ARG A 256 10.65 15.38 -8.31
N PHE A 257 11.39 14.92 -7.27
CA PHE A 257 12.86 14.95 -7.31
C PHE A 257 13.42 14.16 -8.50
N ALA A 258 12.92 12.94 -8.73
CA ALA A 258 13.34 12.11 -9.86
C ALA A 258 13.06 12.78 -11.21
N ARG A 259 11.99 13.59 -11.30
CA ARG A 259 11.66 14.38 -12.49
C ARG A 259 12.40 15.71 -12.61
N GLY A 260 13.29 16.04 -11.68
CA GLY A 260 14.19 17.20 -11.77
C GLY A 260 13.92 18.33 -10.75
N ASP A 261 12.87 18.25 -9.93
CA ASP A 261 12.62 19.22 -8.86
C ASP A 261 13.55 18.93 -7.67
N ARG A 262 14.74 19.53 -7.67
CA ARG A 262 15.74 19.34 -6.62
C ARG A 262 15.30 19.85 -5.24
N ASN A 263 14.30 20.71 -5.18
CA ASN A 263 13.78 21.28 -3.95
C ASN A 263 12.62 20.48 -3.35
N ALA A 264 12.14 19.44 -4.04
CA ALA A 264 11.03 18.61 -3.55
C ALA A 264 11.35 17.86 -2.25
N MET A 265 12.62 17.65 -1.94
CA MET A 265 13.08 16.92 -0.77
C MET A 265 14.07 17.73 0.06
N THR A 266 13.99 17.62 1.38
CA THR A 266 14.99 18.17 2.32
C THR A 266 16.26 17.31 2.36
N ALA A 267 17.38 17.83 2.88
CA ALA A 267 18.62 17.09 3.00
C ALA A 267 18.49 15.78 3.84
N PRO A 268 17.82 15.77 5.01
CA PRO A 268 17.53 14.53 5.74
C PRO A 268 16.78 13.49 4.90
N GLN A 269 15.76 13.90 4.17
CA GLN A 269 14.99 13.01 3.28
C GLN A 269 15.85 12.40 2.17
N LYS A 270 16.77 13.19 1.58
CA LYS A 270 17.71 12.72 0.55
C LYS A 270 18.72 11.72 1.13
N ARG A 271 19.28 11.99 2.33
CA ARG A 271 20.15 11.04 3.01
C ARG A 271 19.42 9.74 3.37
N GLY A 272 18.17 9.84 3.86
CA GLY A 272 17.32 8.68 4.12
C GLY A 272 17.04 7.85 2.86
N ALA A 273 16.80 8.50 1.72
CA ALA A 273 16.67 7.82 0.43
C ALA A 273 17.96 7.07 0.04
N LEU A 274 19.13 7.69 0.21
CA LEU A 274 20.42 7.04 -0.04
C LEU A 274 20.64 5.83 0.87
N LEU A 275 20.21 5.89 2.13
CA LEU A 275 20.22 4.73 3.03
C LEU A 275 19.29 3.62 2.53
N PHE A 276 18.06 3.96 2.16
CA PHE A 276 17.05 3.02 1.67
C PHE A 276 17.53 2.24 0.42
N PHE A 277 18.01 2.96 -0.58
CA PHE A 277 18.51 2.37 -1.84
C PHE A 277 19.90 1.78 -1.74
N GLY A 278 20.63 2.09 -0.67
CA GLY A 278 22.03 1.70 -0.46
C GLY A 278 22.21 0.77 0.73
N ARG A 279 22.96 1.24 1.73
CA ARG A 279 23.48 0.44 2.83
C ARG A 279 22.40 -0.22 3.71
N ALA A 280 21.24 0.41 3.88
CA ALA A 280 20.15 -0.20 4.65
C ALA A 280 19.47 -1.37 3.91
N GLY A 281 19.71 -1.54 2.60
CA GLY A 281 19.29 -2.70 1.83
C GLY A 281 17.78 -2.83 1.59
N CYS A 282 16.97 -1.82 1.96
CA CYS A 282 15.50 -1.89 1.92
C CYS A 282 14.98 -2.17 0.50
N VAL A 283 15.65 -1.63 -0.53
CA VAL A 283 15.30 -1.81 -1.94
C VAL A 283 15.34 -3.27 -2.41
N SER A 284 15.96 -4.17 -1.66
CA SER A 284 16.04 -5.60 -2.00
C SER A 284 14.71 -6.34 -1.90
N CYS A 285 13.79 -5.85 -1.07
CA CYS A 285 12.40 -6.31 -0.97
C CYS A 285 11.42 -5.20 -1.41
N HIS A 286 11.72 -3.96 -1.04
CA HIS A 286 10.93 -2.79 -1.42
C HIS A 286 11.45 -2.18 -2.73
N SER A 287 11.54 -3.02 -3.77
CA SER A 287 12.07 -2.65 -5.07
C SER A 287 11.15 -1.69 -5.84
N VAL A 288 11.72 -1.01 -6.84
CA VAL A 288 10.99 -0.02 -7.63
C VAL A 288 11.00 -0.36 -9.13
N ALA A 289 11.91 -1.23 -9.58
CA ALA A 289 12.08 -1.58 -10.98
C ALA A 289 11.15 -2.72 -11.44
N GLY A 290 10.94 -2.82 -12.75
CA GLY A 290 10.21 -3.92 -13.38
C GLY A 290 8.77 -4.05 -12.89
N GLN A 291 8.36 -5.24 -12.49
CA GLN A 291 7.01 -5.53 -12.01
C GLN A 291 6.65 -4.80 -10.69
N SER A 292 7.63 -4.24 -9.99
CA SER A 292 7.41 -3.37 -8.82
C SER A 292 6.69 -2.07 -9.17
N ASN A 293 6.72 -1.64 -10.43
CA ASN A 293 6.00 -0.47 -10.92
C ASN A 293 6.20 0.79 -10.06
N GLU A 294 7.42 0.99 -9.52
CA GLU A 294 7.76 2.08 -8.60
C GLU A 294 6.92 2.09 -7.30
N MET A 295 6.33 0.94 -6.90
CA MET A 295 5.47 0.86 -5.72
C MET A 295 6.23 0.55 -4.43
N PHE A 296 7.56 0.43 -4.47
CA PHE A 296 8.39 0.08 -3.31
C PHE A 296 7.98 -1.27 -2.71
N SER A 297 7.84 -2.27 -3.58
CA SER A 297 7.55 -3.66 -3.25
C SER A 297 7.99 -4.56 -4.40
N ASP A 298 8.62 -5.68 -4.10
CA ASP A 298 8.87 -6.73 -5.08
C ASP A 298 7.65 -7.63 -5.30
N PHE A 299 6.58 -7.39 -4.53
CA PHE A 299 5.34 -8.18 -4.50
C PHE A 299 5.56 -9.69 -4.27
N LYS A 300 6.72 -10.06 -3.71
CA LYS A 300 7.03 -11.44 -3.31
C LYS A 300 6.72 -11.65 -1.83
N ASP A 301 6.66 -12.92 -1.44
CA ASP A 301 6.30 -13.33 -0.10
C ASP A 301 7.55 -13.61 0.73
N HIS A 302 7.63 -12.96 1.92
CA HIS A 302 8.79 -13.01 2.82
C HIS A 302 8.34 -13.24 4.26
N VAL A 303 9.18 -13.88 5.05
CA VAL A 303 9.02 -13.94 6.51
C VAL A 303 9.72 -12.72 7.12
N ALA A 304 8.94 -11.71 7.47
CA ALA A 304 9.45 -10.46 8.05
C ALA A 304 9.66 -10.51 9.57
N GLY A 305 9.37 -11.64 10.21
CA GLY A 305 9.52 -11.80 11.65
C GLY A 305 8.40 -11.15 12.47
N THR A 306 7.22 -10.91 11.88
CA THR A 306 6.11 -10.19 12.50
C THR A 306 5.63 -10.87 13.77
N PRO A 307 5.45 -10.14 14.90
CA PRO A 307 4.82 -10.68 16.11
C PRO A 307 3.39 -11.14 15.84
N GLN A 308 3.03 -12.30 16.35
CA GLN A 308 1.70 -12.89 16.18
C GLN A 308 0.74 -12.31 17.21
N ILE A 309 -0.14 -11.39 16.82
CA ILE A 309 -1.21 -10.88 17.67
C ILE A 309 -2.55 -11.43 17.20
N ALA A 310 -3.39 -11.83 18.13
CA ALA A 310 -4.74 -12.31 17.86
C ALA A 310 -5.75 -11.54 18.73
N PRO A 311 -6.91 -11.16 18.17
CA PRO A 311 -7.96 -10.50 18.94
C PRO A 311 -8.65 -11.48 19.86
N ARG A 312 -9.19 -10.97 20.99
CA ARG A 312 -10.00 -11.78 21.93
C ARG A 312 -11.35 -12.16 21.35
N THR A 313 -11.88 -11.34 20.45
CA THR A 313 -13.16 -11.57 19.77
C THR A 313 -12.93 -11.48 18.27
N THR A 314 -13.22 -12.58 17.58
CA THR A 314 -13.01 -12.68 16.13
C THR A 314 -14.06 -13.59 15.50
N ASN A 315 -14.43 -13.30 14.26
CA ASN A 315 -15.21 -14.15 13.38
C ASN A 315 -14.33 -15.09 12.53
N ASN A 316 -13.00 -14.97 12.66
CA ASN A 316 -12.04 -15.78 11.92
C ASN A 316 -11.42 -16.86 12.81
N ASN A 317 -11.10 -17.98 12.20
CA ASN A 317 -10.28 -19.01 12.81
C ASN A 317 -8.82 -18.69 12.51
N PHE A 318 -8.07 -18.32 13.55
CA PHE A 318 -6.62 -18.22 13.47
C PHE A 318 -6.00 -19.62 13.42
N ASP A 319 -4.82 -19.71 12.82
CA ASP A 319 -4.06 -20.94 12.71
C ASP A 319 -3.39 -21.36 14.01
N GLY A 320 -2.79 -22.56 13.97
CA GLY A 320 -2.02 -23.12 15.07
C GLY A 320 -2.90 -23.75 16.17
N PRO A 321 -2.28 -24.51 17.08
CA PRO A 321 -3.02 -25.29 18.08
C PRO A 321 -3.76 -24.45 19.12
N GLN A 322 -3.39 -23.16 19.26
CA GLN A 322 -4.04 -22.22 20.17
C GLN A 322 -4.88 -21.16 19.45
N ALA A 323 -5.07 -21.31 18.12
CA ALA A 323 -5.78 -20.35 17.28
C ALA A 323 -5.30 -18.90 17.48
N ASN A 324 -3.99 -18.69 17.51
CA ASN A 324 -3.36 -17.38 17.70
C ASN A 324 -2.17 -17.13 16.76
N GLU A 325 -2.11 -17.87 15.66
CA GLU A 325 -1.10 -17.74 14.61
C GLU A 325 -1.76 -17.36 13.28
N ASP A 326 -0.96 -16.82 12.38
CA ASP A 326 -1.33 -16.57 10.99
C ASP A 326 -0.26 -17.22 10.10
N PHE A 327 -0.63 -18.30 9.40
CA PHE A 327 0.31 -19.07 8.58
C PHE A 327 0.58 -18.43 7.21
N GLY A 328 -0.15 -17.37 6.86
CA GLY A 328 0.13 -16.57 5.67
C GLY A 328 -0.04 -17.34 4.36
N LEU A 329 1.02 -17.39 3.55
CA LEU A 329 0.98 -18.04 2.22
C LEU A 329 0.71 -19.55 2.31
N GLU A 330 1.06 -20.22 3.40
CA GLU A 330 0.78 -21.66 3.57
C GLU A 330 -0.71 -21.99 3.44
N GLU A 331 -1.61 -21.09 3.90
CA GLU A 331 -3.07 -21.26 3.73
C GLU A 331 -3.48 -21.43 2.26
N ILE A 332 -2.71 -20.83 1.37
CA ILE A 332 -3.00 -20.82 -0.08
C ILE A 332 -2.32 -21.97 -0.80
N THR A 333 -1.08 -22.29 -0.41
CA THR A 333 -0.26 -23.29 -1.09
C THR A 333 -0.36 -24.69 -0.49
N GLY A 334 -0.79 -24.79 0.77
CA GLY A 334 -0.72 -26.03 1.55
C GLY A 334 0.71 -26.50 1.84
N ASN A 335 1.72 -25.70 1.51
CA ASN A 335 3.12 -26.06 1.67
C ASN A 335 3.69 -25.49 2.98
N PRO A 336 4.12 -26.33 3.96
CA PRO A 336 4.70 -25.86 5.21
C PRO A 336 5.96 -24.99 5.06
N ALA A 337 6.64 -25.03 3.92
CA ALA A 337 7.77 -24.14 3.63
C ALA A 337 7.35 -22.70 3.37
N ASP A 338 6.05 -22.45 3.16
CA ASP A 338 5.48 -21.12 2.92
C ASP A 338 4.89 -20.48 4.19
N ARG A 339 4.96 -21.17 5.33
CA ARG A 339 4.46 -20.69 6.63
C ARG A 339 5.09 -19.38 7.03
N TYR A 340 4.25 -18.43 7.48
CA TYR A 340 4.58 -17.06 7.91
C TYR A 340 5.12 -16.15 6.80
N LYS A 341 5.02 -16.56 5.53
CA LYS A 341 5.34 -15.69 4.40
C LYS A 341 4.17 -14.77 4.09
N PHE A 342 4.50 -13.48 3.95
CA PHE A 342 3.54 -12.44 3.55
C PHE A 342 4.15 -11.60 2.45
N ARG A 343 3.30 -11.10 1.56
CA ARG A 343 3.70 -10.22 0.46
C ARG A 343 4.34 -8.95 1.00
N SER A 344 5.48 -8.55 0.42
CA SER A 344 6.08 -7.23 0.66
C SER A 344 5.03 -6.13 0.48
N SER A 345 4.86 -5.28 1.49
CA SER A 345 3.93 -4.16 1.42
C SER A 345 4.48 -3.05 0.53
N PRO A 346 3.68 -2.48 -0.39
CA PRO A 346 3.99 -1.21 -1.02
C PRO A 346 4.16 -0.10 0.02
N LEU A 347 5.16 0.80 -0.18
CA LEU A 347 5.46 1.83 0.81
C LEU A 347 4.95 3.22 0.44
N ARG A 348 4.35 3.40 -0.75
CA ARG A 348 3.74 4.69 -1.09
C ARG A 348 2.64 5.04 -0.11
N ASN A 349 2.64 6.28 0.36
CA ASN A 349 1.64 6.81 1.30
C ASN A 349 1.57 6.07 2.66
N LEU A 350 2.63 5.33 3.02
CA LEU A 350 2.60 4.48 4.22
C LEU A 350 2.38 5.28 5.51
N SER A 351 2.75 6.55 5.56
CA SER A 351 2.54 7.41 6.74
C SER A 351 1.06 7.74 7.03
N LEU A 352 0.15 7.42 6.11
CA LEU A 352 -1.30 7.53 6.32
C LEU A 352 -1.86 6.32 7.08
N GLN A 353 -1.12 5.23 7.17
CA GLN A 353 -1.57 4.01 7.82
C GLN A 353 -1.50 4.15 9.35
N PRO A 354 -2.56 3.75 10.10
CA PRO A 354 -2.57 3.80 11.55
C PRO A 354 -1.82 2.65 12.21
N ALA A 355 -1.48 1.61 11.44
CA ALA A 355 -0.77 0.44 11.91
C ALA A 355 0.04 -0.22 10.79
N PHE A 356 1.00 -1.06 11.15
CA PHE A 356 2.01 -1.63 10.27
C PHE A 356 2.08 -3.16 10.39
N PHE A 357 2.66 -3.82 9.39
CA PHE A 357 2.64 -5.26 9.11
C PHE A 357 1.22 -5.78 8.79
N HIS A 358 1.11 -7.05 8.40
CA HIS A 358 -0.16 -7.66 7.95
C HIS A 358 -1.25 -7.70 9.04
N ASN A 359 -0.85 -7.77 10.30
CA ASN A 359 -1.75 -7.85 11.46
C ASN A 359 -1.77 -6.57 12.32
N GLY A 360 -1.08 -5.50 11.88
CA GLY A 360 -1.09 -4.23 12.60
C GLY A 360 -0.44 -4.28 13.99
N SER A 361 0.54 -5.16 14.19
CA SER A 361 1.26 -5.32 15.46
C SER A 361 2.00 -4.08 15.97
N PHE A 362 2.14 -3.05 15.14
CA PHE A 362 2.73 -1.76 15.49
C PHE A 362 1.82 -0.61 15.05
N SER A 363 1.57 0.36 15.93
CA SER A 363 0.78 1.55 15.64
C SER A 363 1.62 2.79 15.29
N ARG A 364 2.94 2.72 15.46
CA ARG A 364 3.87 3.81 15.15
C ARG A 364 4.90 3.37 14.12
N LEU A 365 5.13 4.21 13.12
CA LEU A 365 6.09 3.92 12.04
C LEU A 365 7.51 3.76 12.60
N GLU A 366 7.89 4.56 13.60
CA GLU A 366 9.19 4.49 14.25
C GLU A 366 9.46 3.11 14.87
N ASP A 367 8.47 2.58 15.58
CA ASP A 367 8.60 1.29 16.25
C ASP A 367 8.61 0.14 15.23
N ALA A 368 7.75 0.23 14.20
CA ALA A 368 7.73 -0.72 13.10
C ALA A 368 9.06 -0.73 12.34
N LEU A 369 9.63 0.45 12.04
CA LEU A 369 10.92 0.57 11.39
C LEU A 369 12.05 0.00 12.28
N ARG A 370 12.09 0.37 13.56
CA ARG A 370 13.09 -0.12 14.51
C ARG A 370 13.05 -1.65 14.60
N TYR A 371 11.85 -2.20 14.73
CA TYR A 371 11.64 -3.65 14.75
C TYR A 371 12.14 -4.30 13.44
N HIS A 372 11.75 -3.76 12.30
CA HIS A 372 12.08 -4.31 10.98
C HIS A 372 13.59 -4.29 10.69
N LEU A 373 14.33 -3.32 11.24
CA LEU A 373 15.79 -3.26 11.11
C LEU A 373 16.51 -4.38 11.87
N ASN A 374 15.91 -4.95 12.93
CA ASN A 374 16.48 -6.08 13.66
C ASN A 374 15.38 -6.90 14.37
N PRO A 375 14.61 -7.71 13.61
CA PRO A 375 13.49 -8.45 14.19
C PRO A 375 13.89 -9.41 15.31
N ARG A 376 15.05 -10.08 15.19
CA ARG A 376 15.52 -11.05 16.18
C ARG A 376 15.74 -10.45 17.57
N GLU A 377 16.31 -9.26 17.61
CA GLU A 377 16.59 -8.57 18.88
C GLU A 377 15.30 -7.97 19.45
N HIS A 378 14.55 -7.26 18.62
CA HIS A 378 13.37 -6.54 19.10
C HIS A 378 12.19 -7.47 19.44
N ALA A 379 12.11 -8.67 18.86
CA ALA A 379 11.09 -9.66 19.20
C ALA A 379 11.15 -10.11 20.65
N LYS A 380 12.34 -10.14 21.27
CA LYS A 380 12.53 -10.51 22.68
C LYS A 380 11.82 -9.57 23.66
N HIS A 381 11.58 -8.34 23.23
CA HIS A 381 11.04 -7.28 24.08
C HIS A 381 9.69 -6.75 23.55
N TYR A 382 9.13 -7.41 22.51
CA TYR A 382 7.85 -6.99 21.97
C TYR A 382 6.72 -7.25 22.95
N SER A 383 5.87 -6.24 23.14
CA SER A 383 4.62 -6.36 23.89
C SER A 383 3.52 -5.54 23.21
N PRO A 384 2.32 -6.12 22.95
CA PRO A 384 1.19 -5.37 22.38
C PRO A 384 0.82 -4.13 23.21
N ALA A 385 0.94 -4.21 24.55
CA ALA A 385 0.64 -3.10 25.45
C ALA A 385 1.55 -1.86 25.24
N GLN A 386 2.75 -2.04 24.69
CA GLN A 386 3.67 -0.96 24.39
C GLN A 386 3.40 -0.32 23.01
N GLN A 387 2.54 -0.95 22.20
CA GLN A 387 2.27 -0.52 20.83
C GLN A 387 1.01 0.34 20.69
N ASP A 388 0.39 0.77 21.79
CA ASP A 388 -0.84 1.57 21.80
C ASP A 388 -1.98 0.94 20.97
N LEU A 389 -2.08 -0.40 21.04
CA LEU A 389 -3.14 -1.18 20.40
C LEU A 389 -4.44 -1.11 21.20
N ASP A 390 -5.55 -1.46 20.56
CA ASP A 390 -6.84 -1.55 21.25
C ASP A 390 -6.83 -2.68 22.27
N SER A 391 -7.66 -2.57 23.33
CA SER A 391 -7.64 -3.45 24.49
C SER A 391 -7.92 -4.92 24.18
N ASP A 392 -8.68 -5.20 23.14
CA ASP A 392 -8.97 -6.56 22.66
C ASP A 392 -7.77 -7.24 21.98
N LEU A 393 -6.75 -6.46 21.57
CA LEU A 393 -5.50 -6.94 20.98
C LEU A 393 -4.35 -7.09 21.99
N LEU A 394 -4.59 -6.82 23.28
CA LEU A 394 -3.59 -6.94 24.35
C LEU A 394 -3.51 -8.34 24.96
N GLY A 395 -4.08 -9.34 24.30
CA GLY A 395 -4.00 -10.74 24.72
C GLY A 395 -2.59 -11.33 24.60
N PRO A 396 -2.40 -12.59 25.02
CA PRO A 396 -1.16 -13.31 24.75
C PRO A 396 -0.87 -13.35 23.26
N THR A 397 0.39 -13.14 22.89
CA THR A 397 0.86 -13.30 21.50
C THR A 397 1.03 -14.77 21.17
N GLY A 398 0.88 -15.13 19.91
CA GLY A 398 1.29 -16.41 19.39
C GLY A 398 2.81 -16.60 19.44
N PRO A 399 3.32 -17.82 19.16
CA PRO A 399 4.73 -18.14 19.28
C PRO A 399 5.56 -17.36 18.25
N ILE A 400 6.57 -16.64 18.74
CA ILE A 400 7.46 -15.86 17.85
C ILE A 400 8.67 -16.68 17.36
N GLU A 401 9.12 -17.66 18.14
CA GLU A 401 10.33 -18.42 17.80
C GLU A 401 10.21 -19.19 16.47
N PRO A 402 9.10 -19.89 16.16
CA PRO A 402 8.90 -20.54 14.84
C PRO A 402 8.94 -19.55 13.67
N VAL A 403 8.48 -18.32 13.90
CA VAL A 403 8.55 -17.24 12.88
C VAL A 403 10.00 -16.81 12.66
N LEU A 404 10.76 -16.58 13.73
CA LEU A 404 12.15 -16.13 13.67
C LEU A 404 13.10 -17.19 13.08
N GLN A 405 12.81 -18.47 13.27
CA GLN A 405 13.57 -19.56 12.63
C GLN A 405 13.48 -19.52 11.11
N ARG A 406 12.33 -19.05 10.58
CA ARG A 406 12.03 -18.93 9.15
C ARG A 406 12.33 -17.55 8.56
N LEU A 407 12.87 -16.63 9.37
CA LEU A 407 13.14 -15.23 8.99
C LEU A 407 13.90 -15.16 7.67
N ASP A 408 13.48 -14.26 6.79
CA ASP A 408 14.17 -13.99 5.51
C ASP A 408 15.67 -13.76 5.75
N PRO A 409 16.56 -14.39 4.96
CA PRO A 409 18.01 -14.29 5.16
C PRO A 409 18.53 -12.84 5.23
N ARG A 410 17.89 -11.91 4.50
CA ARG A 410 18.25 -10.47 4.48
C ARG A 410 18.00 -9.76 5.80
N LEU A 411 17.13 -10.30 6.66
CA LEU A 411 16.78 -9.73 7.97
C LEU A 411 17.50 -10.40 9.15
N LYS A 412 18.23 -11.50 8.90
CA LYS A 412 18.84 -12.32 9.98
C LYS A 412 19.91 -11.61 10.78
N GLN A 413 20.68 -10.71 10.13
CA GLN A 413 21.82 -10.04 10.78
C GLN A 413 21.47 -8.65 11.33
N GLY A 414 20.25 -8.16 11.04
CA GLY A 414 19.87 -6.81 11.34
C GLY A 414 20.64 -5.76 10.52
N THR A 415 20.20 -4.52 10.61
CA THR A 415 20.80 -3.37 9.89
C THR A 415 21.13 -2.29 10.91
N PRO A 416 22.39 -2.18 11.37
CA PRO A 416 22.75 -1.15 12.33
C PRO A 416 22.74 0.24 11.68
N LEU A 417 22.04 1.18 12.31
CA LEU A 417 22.03 2.59 11.95
C LEU A 417 22.37 3.44 13.18
N THR A 418 23.10 4.53 12.96
CA THR A 418 23.22 5.57 13.99
C THR A 418 21.87 6.25 14.22
N PRO A 419 21.66 6.94 15.36
CA PRO A 419 20.41 7.67 15.60
C PRO A 419 20.08 8.67 14.48
N GLY A 420 21.06 9.42 13.98
CA GLY A 420 20.84 10.37 12.87
C GLY A 420 20.45 9.69 11.55
N GLU A 421 21.05 8.53 11.25
CA GLU A 421 20.67 7.76 10.06
C GLU A 421 19.27 7.15 10.17
N PHE A 422 18.89 6.72 11.37
CA PHE A 422 17.53 6.27 11.64
C PHE A 422 16.53 7.40 11.41
N ASP A 423 16.80 8.61 11.91
CA ASP A 423 15.95 9.78 11.73
C ASP A 423 15.85 10.21 10.26
N ASP A 424 16.96 10.17 9.52
CA ASP A 424 17.00 10.45 8.08
C ASP A 424 16.14 9.42 7.30
N LEU A 425 16.29 8.12 7.59
CA LEU A 425 15.51 7.05 6.95
C LEU A 425 14.02 7.19 7.29
N LEU A 426 13.69 7.51 8.55
CA LEU A 426 12.33 7.75 8.98
C LEU A 426 11.71 8.97 8.29
N ALA A 427 12.47 10.05 8.12
CA ALA A 427 12.03 11.24 7.39
C ALA A 427 11.74 10.92 5.91
N PHE A 428 12.57 10.11 5.28
CA PHE A 428 12.34 9.61 3.93
C PHE A 428 11.03 8.82 3.84
N LEU A 429 10.85 7.79 4.66
CA LEU A 429 9.67 6.93 4.64
C LEU A 429 8.39 7.69 4.96
N ARG A 430 8.46 8.64 5.89
CA ARG A 430 7.27 9.37 6.36
C ARG A 430 6.80 10.44 5.39
N GLN A 431 7.72 11.13 4.72
CA GLN A 431 7.42 12.36 3.99
C GLN A 431 7.71 12.25 2.48
N SER A 432 8.78 11.55 2.08
CA SER A 432 9.18 11.54 0.68
C SER A 432 8.35 10.61 -0.19
N LEU A 433 7.64 9.66 0.43
CA LEU A 433 6.74 8.72 -0.24
C LEU A 433 5.26 9.10 -0.12
N LEU A 434 4.95 10.24 0.51
CA LEU A 434 3.60 10.75 0.71
C LEU A 434 3.19 11.70 -0.41
N ASP A 435 2.19 11.31 -1.16
CA ASP A 435 1.48 12.20 -2.08
C ASP A 435 0.42 12.97 -1.29
N SER A 436 0.52 14.30 -1.25
CA SER A 436 -0.40 15.15 -0.49
C SER A 436 -1.87 15.03 -0.93
N ARG A 437 -2.14 14.60 -2.17
CA ARG A 437 -3.50 14.36 -2.66
C ARG A 437 -4.19 13.21 -1.93
N ALA A 438 -3.41 12.27 -1.34
CA ALA A 438 -3.92 11.15 -0.56
C ALA A 438 -4.25 11.51 0.90
N LEU A 439 -4.02 12.74 1.33
CA LEU A 439 -4.36 13.20 2.67
C LEU A 439 -5.87 13.15 2.91
N PRO A 440 -6.33 12.78 4.11
CA PRO A 440 -7.75 12.61 4.42
C PRO A 440 -8.62 13.83 4.08
N GLU A 441 -8.11 15.04 4.30
CA GLU A 441 -8.81 16.29 3.97
C GLU A 441 -9.12 16.43 2.48
N ASN A 442 -8.26 15.89 1.61
CA ASN A 442 -8.44 15.92 0.16
C ASN A 442 -9.35 14.78 -0.35
N LEU A 443 -9.53 13.73 0.45
CA LEU A 443 -10.33 12.55 0.09
C LEU A 443 -11.76 12.60 0.64
N ARG A 444 -12.07 13.55 1.53
CA ARG A 444 -13.38 13.66 2.19
C ARG A 444 -14.55 13.73 1.20
N SER A 445 -14.38 14.45 0.10
CA SER A 445 -15.41 14.63 -0.94
C SER A 445 -15.74 13.34 -1.72
N LEU A 446 -14.90 12.31 -1.60
CA LEU A 446 -15.18 11.01 -2.23
C LEU A 446 -16.29 10.24 -1.51
N VAL A 447 -16.52 10.49 -0.22
CA VAL A 447 -17.65 9.89 0.50
C VAL A 447 -18.94 10.59 0.04
N PRO A 448 -19.87 9.86 -0.60
CA PRO A 448 -21.11 10.47 -1.06
C PRO A 448 -22.03 10.79 0.12
N PRO A 449 -22.84 11.86 0.05
CA PRO A 449 -23.81 12.18 1.08
C PRO A 449 -24.99 11.19 1.14
N SER A 450 -25.24 10.50 0.04
CA SER A 450 -26.25 9.44 -0.09
C SER A 450 -25.87 8.47 -1.20
N VAL A 451 -26.43 7.28 -1.18
CA VAL A 451 -26.19 6.21 -2.16
C VAL A 451 -27.48 5.81 -2.86
N PRO A 452 -27.42 5.27 -4.10
CA PRO A 452 -28.60 4.97 -4.91
C PRO A 452 -29.59 3.97 -4.29
N SER A 453 -29.12 3.10 -3.39
CA SER A 453 -30.01 2.17 -2.68
C SER A 453 -30.92 2.86 -1.65
N GLY A 454 -30.64 4.11 -1.29
CA GLY A 454 -31.31 4.81 -0.19
C GLY A 454 -30.89 4.37 1.21
N ARG A 455 -29.91 3.44 1.32
CA ARG A 455 -29.39 2.97 2.60
C ARG A 455 -28.52 4.05 3.26
N PRO A 456 -28.39 4.05 4.59
CA PRO A 456 -27.47 4.96 5.27
C PRO A 456 -26.01 4.70 4.83
N VAL A 457 -25.29 5.78 4.56
CA VAL A 457 -23.82 5.75 4.39
C VAL A 457 -23.18 5.59 5.76
N LEU A 458 -22.14 4.78 5.87
CA LEU A 458 -21.38 4.61 7.11
C LEU A 458 -20.82 5.96 7.60
N GLN A 459 -20.64 6.09 8.91
CA GLN A 459 -20.15 7.32 9.52
C GLN A 459 -18.62 7.39 9.46
N PHE A 460 -18.06 8.16 8.51
CA PHE A 460 -16.62 8.33 8.33
C PHE A 460 -16.04 9.41 9.25
N GLN A 461 -15.09 9.04 10.09
CA GLN A 461 -14.38 9.92 11.01
C GLN A 461 -13.05 10.38 10.40
N PHE A 462 -13.02 11.60 9.85
CA PHE A 462 -11.80 12.23 9.31
C PHE A 462 -10.93 12.87 10.41
N THR A 463 -10.96 12.33 11.61
CA THR A 463 -10.18 12.82 12.76
C THR A 463 -9.10 11.81 13.11
N LYS A 464 -7.89 12.32 13.42
CA LYS A 464 -6.82 11.44 13.93
C LYS A 464 -7.19 10.96 15.34
N LYS A 465 -6.96 9.66 15.61
CA LYS A 465 -7.04 9.12 16.99
C LYS A 465 -6.15 9.99 17.88
N LYS A 466 -6.71 10.56 18.94
CA LYS A 466 -5.90 11.26 19.96
C LYS A 466 -4.96 10.22 20.56
N ARG A 467 -3.66 10.34 20.30
CA ARG A 467 -2.67 9.50 20.96
C ARG A 467 -2.74 9.75 22.46
N ARG A 468 -2.81 8.70 23.26
CA ARG A 468 -2.59 8.81 24.68
C ARG A 468 -1.17 9.33 24.87
N THR A 469 -1.02 10.56 25.39
CA THR A 469 0.26 11.06 25.88
C THR A 469 0.67 10.15 27.04
N ARG A 470 1.79 9.47 26.90
CA ARG A 470 2.45 8.76 28.00
C ARG A 470 3.20 9.74 28.87
#